data_bca5951c96676f06a81a69e2639822dc
#
_entry.id   bca5951c96676f06a81a69e2639822dc
#
_cell.length_a   1.000
_cell.length_b   1.000
_cell.length_c   1.000
_cell.angle_alpha   90.00
_cell.angle_beta   90.00
_cell.angle_gamma   90.00
#
_symmetry.space_group_name_H-M   'P 1'
#
loop_
_entity.id
_entity.type
_entity.pdbx_description
1 polymer ?
#
loop_
_entity_poly.entity_id
_entity_poly.type
_entity_poly.pdbx_seq_one_letter_code
_entity_poly.pdbx_strand_id
1 'polypeptide(L)'
;MRSDTLLKYYGFEINKKLIRELTAKRGLPFFKMQYAETAIQFLLNGELITEEQKAEIVAVLKNHSVYEKKKVTLDLNERLKRTLISSVGKLESIKRIADNEVSAMGERLRMLILTDYIKKENLAKIASAEEFNSVNIVSIFETIRRANLNVNIGVLSGSLVVLPKAIDLSDVKHKKEDIANTDYCTVEFAGALHRGVDYVGKLFEEGKIQILIGTKSLLGEGWDSPCINSLILASFVGSFVLSNQMRGRAIRIDKNDPEKSANIWHLVTVEPEYLFKDKATERISAYIKEDYKELHSYDYDILKRRFDSFMGPNYTTGTIESGIERITLIKPPYDKNGIEQINKEMLKLSSKRGEVKNKWRGEVADGSFAVGVETEIPKEARIPVFTFWNFALNSIIVATEISLLQPLMRLMVNNNIPLSLGTLAVMIGLFVVLYHGVKKMVLHSNPAHSIKTLGVAVYKTLCECELISPSAKVETTAYKQIYVVALHLRNASIHDQNIFNTAMAEMLSPIENPRYILISKNKFKRYNYELSFACPSIIGKKKEYVEVLAEKLKATTGNFEPVYTHREDGRRLILKCRKRSYITFNEKAMGKKYKVSHWD
;
A
#
# COMPACT_ATOMS: atom_id res chain seq x y z
N MET A 1 25.19 -3.77 -5.25
CA MET A 1 23.92 -4.04 -5.94
C MET A 1 23.35 -2.82 -6.67
N ARG A 2 22.93 -1.75 -5.99
CA ARG A 2 22.38 -0.55 -6.66
C ARG A 2 23.37 0.09 -7.64
N SER A 3 24.64 0.25 -7.22
CA SER A 3 25.72 0.76 -8.08
C SER A 3 26.02 -0.18 -9.26
N ASP A 4 26.00 -1.49 -9.03
CA ASP A 4 26.25 -2.48 -10.11
C ASP A 4 25.13 -2.48 -11.14
N THR A 5 23.87 -2.27 -10.68
CA THR A 5 22.72 -2.12 -11.58
C THR A 5 22.87 -0.87 -12.45
N LEU A 6 23.34 0.24 -11.86
CA LEU A 6 23.61 1.48 -12.57
C LEU A 6 24.74 1.29 -13.61
N LEU A 7 25.86 0.68 -13.22
CA LEU A 7 26.98 0.40 -14.12
C LEU A 7 26.54 -0.46 -15.31
N LYS A 8 25.77 -1.53 -15.06
CA LYS A 8 25.22 -2.38 -16.12
C LYS A 8 24.30 -1.60 -17.06
N TYR A 9 23.47 -0.72 -16.51
CA TYR A 9 22.56 0.12 -17.27
C TYR A 9 23.32 1.01 -18.28
N TYR A 10 24.44 1.60 -17.86
CA TYR A 10 25.30 2.41 -18.73
C TYR A 10 26.29 1.60 -19.58
N GLY A 11 26.21 0.28 -19.60
CA GLY A 11 27.01 -0.59 -20.45
C GLY A 11 28.44 -0.85 -19.94
N PHE A 12 28.75 -0.51 -18.68
CA PHE A 12 30.04 -0.81 -18.08
C PHE A 12 30.17 -2.29 -17.71
N GLU A 13 31.40 -2.82 -17.81
CA GLU A 13 31.69 -4.17 -17.35
C GLU A 13 31.52 -4.26 -15.83
N ILE A 14 30.87 -5.33 -15.40
CA ILE A 14 30.58 -5.55 -13.99
C ILE A 14 31.39 -6.73 -13.49
N ASN A 15 31.86 -6.64 -12.26
CA ASN A 15 32.53 -7.73 -11.60
C ASN A 15 31.55 -8.90 -11.34
N LYS A 16 31.55 -9.90 -12.25
CA LYS A 16 30.67 -11.07 -12.19
C LYS A 16 30.79 -11.85 -10.85
N LYS A 17 31.99 -11.83 -10.22
CA LYS A 17 32.22 -12.47 -8.92
C LYS A 17 31.46 -11.71 -7.83
N LEU A 18 31.56 -10.37 -7.82
CA LEU A 18 30.83 -9.52 -6.87
C LEU A 18 29.32 -9.67 -7.03
N ILE A 19 28.81 -9.71 -8.26
CA ILE A 19 27.40 -9.96 -8.52
C ILE A 19 26.96 -11.30 -7.93
N ARG A 20 27.71 -12.39 -8.16
CA ARG A 20 27.39 -13.71 -7.60
C ARG A 20 27.41 -13.71 -6.08
N GLU A 21 28.24 -12.89 -5.45
CA GLU A 21 28.25 -12.71 -3.99
C GLU A 21 27.07 -11.90 -3.47
N LEU A 22 26.60 -10.90 -4.21
CA LEU A 22 25.56 -9.96 -3.80
C LEU A 22 24.15 -10.36 -4.21
N THR A 23 24.00 -11.21 -5.24
CA THR A 23 22.70 -11.62 -5.75
C THR A 23 22.48 -13.11 -5.50
N ALA A 24 21.27 -13.46 -5.07
CA ALA A 24 20.78 -14.83 -5.20
C ALA A 24 20.58 -15.15 -6.70
N LYS A 25 20.07 -16.30 -7.05
CA LYS A 25 19.89 -16.84 -8.42
C LYS A 25 19.24 -15.89 -9.46
N ARG A 26 18.73 -14.72 -9.05
CA ARG A 26 17.91 -13.80 -9.87
C ARG A 26 18.68 -12.67 -10.59
N GLY A 27 19.97 -12.54 -10.40
CA GLY A 27 20.74 -11.44 -11.02
C GLY A 27 20.60 -10.09 -10.30
N LEU A 28 20.90 -8.99 -10.99
CA LEU A 28 20.77 -7.63 -10.45
C LEU A 28 19.32 -7.17 -10.50
N PRO A 29 18.86 -6.38 -9.51
CA PRO A 29 17.54 -5.79 -9.55
C PRO A 29 17.39 -4.87 -10.77
N PHE A 30 16.15 -4.62 -11.20
CA PHE A 30 15.87 -3.63 -12.25
C PHE A 30 16.39 -2.25 -11.85
N PHE A 31 16.80 -1.49 -12.87
CA PHE A 31 17.23 -0.12 -12.66
C PHE A 31 16.06 0.74 -12.19
N LYS A 32 16.26 1.47 -11.08
CA LYS A 32 15.34 2.49 -10.58
C LYS A 32 16.09 3.82 -10.50
N MET A 33 15.44 4.92 -10.85
CA MET A 33 16.03 6.25 -10.81
C MET A 33 16.60 6.60 -9.42
N GLN A 34 16.00 6.09 -8.37
CA GLN A 34 16.49 6.19 -6.98
C GLN A 34 17.92 5.62 -6.79
N TYR A 35 18.36 4.69 -7.64
CA TYR A 35 19.73 4.18 -7.58
C TYR A 35 20.74 5.21 -8.11
N ALA A 36 20.37 5.95 -9.18
CA ALA A 36 21.14 7.08 -9.67
C ALA A 36 21.18 8.22 -8.66
N GLU A 37 20.03 8.58 -8.06
CA GLU A 37 19.96 9.57 -6.96
C GLU A 37 20.91 9.23 -5.82
N THR A 38 20.85 7.97 -5.36
CA THR A 38 21.71 7.49 -4.26
C THR A 38 23.19 7.55 -4.63
N ALA A 39 23.54 7.18 -5.87
CA ALA A 39 24.93 7.19 -6.35
C ALA A 39 25.46 8.62 -6.48
N ILE A 40 24.70 9.53 -7.10
CA ILE A 40 25.10 10.93 -7.24
C ILE A 40 25.19 11.60 -5.86
N GLN A 41 24.21 11.37 -4.98
CA GLN A 41 24.25 11.92 -3.62
C GLN A 41 25.46 11.41 -2.83
N PHE A 42 25.83 10.15 -3.00
CA PHE A 42 27.04 9.57 -2.39
C PHE A 42 28.33 10.25 -2.93
N LEU A 43 28.42 10.49 -4.24
CA LEU A 43 29.56 11.21 -4.84
C LEU A 43 29.67 12.65 -4.30
N LEU A 44 28.53 13.36 -4.20
CA LEU A 44 28.51 14.74 -3.70
C LEU A 44 28.87 14.85 -2.21
N ASN A 45 28.51 13.85 -1.42
CA ASN A 45 28.78 13.83 0.03
C ASN A 45 30.12 13.18 0.38
N GLY A 46 30.75 12.48 -0.55
CA GLY A 46 32.01 11.76 -0.34
C GLY A 46 33.24 12.54 -0.80
N GLU A 47 34.41 11.91 -0.69
CA GLU A 47 35.71 12.45 -1.08
C GLU A 47 36.24 11.80 -2.37
N LEU A 48 35.40 11.08 -3.12
CA LEU A 48 35.81 10.34 -4.32
C LEU A 48 36.03 11.23 -5.55
N ILE A 49 35.50 12.45 -5.53
CA ILE A 49 35.60 13.44 -6.60
C ILE A 49 36.07 14.77 -6.04
N THR A 50 36.72 15.58 -6.88
CA THR A 50 37.22 16.90 -6.49
C THR A 50 36.08 17.90 -6.24
N GLU A 51 36.35 18.98 -5.52
CA GLU A 51 35.34 20.04 -5.28
C GLU A 51 34.91 20.72 -6.60
N GLU A 52 35.81 20.82 -7.58
CA GLU A 52 35.48 21.34 -8.91
C GLU A 52 34.46 20.44 -9.62
N GLN A 53 34.68 19.11 -9.60
CA GLN A 53 33.76 18.14 -10.17
C GLN A 53 32.42 18.14 -9.46
N LYS A 54 32.41 18.31 -8.11
CA LYS A 54 31.15 18.45 -7.36
C LYS A 54 30.39 19.71 -7.78
N ALA A 55 31.08 20.82 -7.94
CA ALA A 55 30.49 22.08 -8.39
C ALA A 55 29.87 21.96 -9.80
N GLU A 56 30.54 21.28 -10.72
CA GLU A 56 30.06 21.03 -12.08
C GLU A 56 28.77 20.16 -12.05
N ILE A 57 28.80 19.04 -11.31
CA ILE A 57 27.64 18.18 -11.16
C ILE A 57 26.46 18.96 -10.55
N VAL A 58 26.71 19.74 -9.49
CA VAL A 58 25.68 20.56 -8.85
C VAL A 58 25.11 21.62 -9.80
N ALA A 59 25.94 22.22 -10.65
CA ALA A 59 25.48 23.19 -11.65
C ALA A 59 24.52 22.53 -12.65
N VAL A 60 24.87 21.37 -13.19
CA VAL A 60 24.00 20.59 -14.09
C VAL A 60 22.69 20.22 -13.39
N LEU A 61 22.75 19.68 -12.17
CA LEU A 61 21.56 19.28 -11.42
C LEU A 61 20.64 20.48 -11.09
N LYS A 62 21.20 21.65 -10.79
CA LYS A 62 20.43 22.90 -10.57
C LYS A 62 19.76 23.39 -11.84
N ASN A 63 20.44 23.35 -12.98
CA ASN A 63 19.86 23.73 -14.28
C ASN A 63 18.62 22.90 -14.63
N HIS A 64 18.61 21.64 -14.22
CA HIS A 64 17.47 20.74 -14.39
C HIS A 64 16.48 20.75 -13.22
N SER A 65 16.65 21.62 -12.21
CA SER A 65 15.80 21.71 -11.02
C SER A 65 15.67 20.40 -10.22
N VAL A 66 16.71 19.56 -10.25
CA VAL A 66 16.75 18.26 -9.56
C VAL A 66 17.68 18.23 -8.34
N TYR A 67 18.17 19.42 -7.91
CA TYR A 67 19.00 19.59 -6.71
C TYR A 67 18.45 20.72 -5.84
N GLU A 68 17.79 20.36 -4.75
CA GLU A 68 17.23 21.30 -3.79
C GLU A 68 17.64 20.92 -2.36
N LYS A 69 17.92 21.92 -1.52
CA LYS A 69 18.30 21.73 -0.09
C LYS A 69 19.41 20.69 0.11
N LYS A 70 20.42 20.70 -0.76
CA LYS A 70 21.55 19.74 -0.78
C LYS A 70 21.14 18.29 -1.04
N LYS A 71 19.97 18.05 -1.61
CA LYS A 71 19.46 16.72 -1.95
C LYS A 71 19.25 16.58 -3.45
N VAL A 72 19.68 15.45 -3.99
CA VAL A 72 19.42 15.05 -5.38
C VAL A 72 18.07 14.34 -5.47
N THR A 73 17.23 14.76 -6.41
CA THR A 73 15.91 14.18 -6.63
C THR A 73 15.65 14.10 -8.13
N LEU A 74 16.05 13.01 -8.78
CA LEU A 74 15.95 12.82 -10.22
C LEU A 74 14.54 12.40 -10.65
N ASP A 75 13.85 11.68 -9.78
CA ASP A 75 12.58 11.03 -10.10
C ASP A 75 11.41 12.01 -9.95
N LEU A 76 11.43 12.88 -8.92
CA LEU A 76 10.32 13.76 -8.58
C LEU A 76 10.79 15.05 -7.93
N ASN A 77 11.09 16.06 -8.77
CA ASN A 77 11.28 17.41 -8.28
C ASN A 77 9.92 18.08 -7.99
N GLU A 78 9.91 19.15 -7.20
CA GLU A 78 8.68 19.88 -6.84
C GLU A 78 7.96 20.45 -8.08
N ARG A 79 8.68 20.78 -9.14
CA ARG A 79 8.12 21.25 -10.41
C ARG A 79 7.36 20.13 -11.12
N LEU A 80 7.96 18.93 -11.22
CA LEU A 80 7.31 17.76 -11.83
C LEU A 80 6.07 17.34 -11.04
N LYS A 81 6.16 17.34 -9.70
CA LYS A 81 5.00 17.08 -8.82
C LYS A 81 3.85 18.04 -9.12
N ARG A 82 4.15 19.34 -9.21
CA ARG A 82 3.11 20.35 -9.54
C ARG A 82 2.52 20.11 -10.92
N THR A 83 3.34 19.76 -11.91
CA THR A 83 2.88 19.46 -13.27
C THR A 83 1.97 18.23 -13.29
N LEU A 84 2.33 17.14 -12.58
CA LEU A 84 1.51 15.93 -12.46
C LEU A 84 0.17 16.22 -11.75
N ILE A 85 0.21 16.99 -10.67
CA ILE A 85 -0.99 17.37 -9.91
C ILE A 85 -1.96 18.17 -10.77
N SER A 86 -1.44 19.07 -11.63
CA SER A 86 -2.23 19.95 -12.49
C SER A 86 -2.38 19.44 -13.94
N SER A 87 -2.17 18.15 -14.17
CA SER A 87 -2.20 17.54 -15.51
C SER A 87 -3.54 17.77 -16.23
N VAL A 88 -3.46 18.24 -17.46
CA VAL A 88 -4.64 18.54 -18.33
C VAL A 88 -5.48 17.29 -18.59
N GLY A 89 -4.88 16.09 -18.61
CA GLY A 89 -5.61 14.84 -18.75
C GLY A 89 -6.69 14.61 -17.68
N LYS A 90 -6.56 15.25 -16.51
CA LYS A 90 -7.60 15.21 -15.47
C LYS A 90 -8.87 15.96 -15.89
N LEU A 91 -8.79 16.98 -16.75
CA LEU A 91 -9.97 17.70 -17.26
C LEU A 91 -10.86 16.77 -18.09
N GLU A 92 -10.26 15.97 -18.95
CA GLU A 92 -11.02 14.97 -19.73
C GLU A 92 -11.66 13.92 -18.82
N SER A 93 -10.94 13.46 -17.79
CA SER A 93 -11.52 12.55 -16.78
C SER A 93 -12.69 13.18 -16.03
N ILE A 94 -12.57 14.45 -15.64
CA ILE A 94 -13.67 15.19 -14.96
C ILE A 94 -14.89 15.28 -15.87
N LYS A 95 -14.70 15.60 -17.15
CA LYS A 95 -15.78 15.65 -18.15
C LYS A 95 -16.48 14.30 -18.27
N ARG A 96 -15.75 13.20 -18.46
CA ARG A 96 -16.31 11.86 -18.56
C ARG A 96 -17.06 11.42 -17.31
N ILE A 97 -16.52 11.75 -16.14
CA ILE A 97 -17.18 11.46 -14.85
C ILE A 97 -18.47 12.28 -14.74
N ALA A 98 -18.42 13.58 -15.04
CA ALA A 98 -19.60 14.45 -14.97
C ALA A 98 -20.71 13.95 -15.91
N ASP A 99 -20.38 13.60 -17.14
CA ASP A 99 -21.33 13.06 -18.12
C ASP A 99 -21.98 11.74 -17.62
N ASN A 100 -21.16 10.82 -17.12
CA ASN A 100 -21.64 9.54 -16.57
C ASN A 100 -22.55 9.74 -15.32
N GLU A 101 -22.18 10.65 -14.43
CA GLU A 101 -22.94 10.93 -13.21
C GLU A 101 -24.25 11.69 -13.51
N VAL A 102 -24.25 12.61 -14.47
CA VAL A 102 -25.46 13.29 -14.95
C VAL A 102 -26.40 12.25 -15.58
N SER A 103 -25.89 11.38 -16.43
CA SER A 103 -26.67 10.32 -17.06
C SER A 103 -27.28 9.34 -16.06
N ALA A 104 -26.57 9.03 -14.97
CA ALA A 104 -27.01 8.09 -13.93
C ALA A 104 -27.99 8.69 -12.93
N MET A 105 -27.88 10.00 -12.60
CA MET A 105 -28.59 10.63 -11.49
C MET A 105 -29.63 11.69 -11.93
N GLY A 106 -29.47 12.27 -13.13
CA GLY A 106 -30.34 13.33 -13.63
C GLY A 106 -30.43 14.51 -12.67
N GLU A 107 -31.66 14.98 -12.41
CA GLU A 107 -31.93 16.11 -11.52
C GLU A 107 -31.53 15.88 -10.05
N ARG A 108 -31.40 14.62 -9.62
CA ARG A 108 -30.96 14.26 -8.26
C ARG A 108 -29.46 14.44 -8.05
N LEU A 109 -28.67 14.72 -9.09
CA LEU A 109 -27.23 14.89 -8.97
C LEU A 109 -26.90 16.09 -8.06
N ARG A 110 -26.01 15.84 -7.09
CA ARG A 110 -25.36 16.86 -6.25
C ARG A 110 -23.87 16.56 -6.26
N MET A 111 -23.20 17.08 -7.31
CA MET A 111 -21.78 16.83 -7.52
C MET A 111 -20.95 17.98 -6.98
N LEU A 112 -19.99 17.67 -6.13
CA LEU A 112 -18.98 18.60 -5.65
C LEU A 112 -17.62 18.28 -6.28
N ILE A 113 -16.98 19.29 -6.89
CA ILE A 113 -15.64 19.16 -7.47
C ILE A 113 -14.68 20.06 -6.72
N LEU A 114 -13.63 19.49 -6.12
CA LEU A 114 -12.67 20.21 -5.30
C LEU A 114 -11.29 20.28 -5.96
N THR A 115 -10.72 21.48 -6.00
CA THR A 115 -9.37 21.74 -6.49
C THR A 115 -8.65 22.77 -5.61
N ASP A 116 -7.32 22.91 -5.77
CA ASP A 116 -6.50 23.80 -4.92
C ASP A 116 -6.35 25.22 -5.50
N TYR A 117 -6.52 25.35 -6.81
CA TYR A 117 -6.03 26.55 -7.52
C TYR A 117 -7.13 27.36 -8.18
N ILE A 118 -7.01 28.69 -8.00
CA ILE A 118 -7.74 29.68 -8.79
C ILE A 118 -6.69 30.44 -9.59
N LYS A 119 -6.82 30.43 -10.92
CA LYS A 119 -6.06 31.31 -11.81
C LYS A 119 -7.02 32.30 -12.41
N LYS A 120 -7.13 33.50 -11.80
CA LYS A 120 -8.01 34.57 -12.28
C LYS A 120 -7.71 35.00 -13.72
N GLU A 121 -6.47 34.91 -14.14
CA GLU A 121 -6.01 35.14 -15.52
C GLU A 121 -6.78 34.27 -16.54
N ASN A 122 -7.25 33.10 -16.13
CA ASN A 122 -8.02 32.22 -17.00
C ASN A 122 -9.49 32.61 -17.15
N LEU A 123 -10.00 33.60 -16.42
CA LEU A 123 -11.39 34.12 -16.60
C LEU A 123 -11.62 34.65 -18.02
N ALA A 124 -10.63 35.29 -18.60
CA ALA A 124 -10.68 35.77 -19.98
C ALA A 124 -10.79 34.66 -21.02
N LYS A 125 -10.49 33.41 -20.63
CA LYS A 125 -10.59 32.25 -21.51
C LYS A 125 -11.96 31.57 -21.49
N ILE A 126 -12.87 32.01 -20.62
CA ILE A 126 -14.25 31.51 -20.62
C ILE A 126 -14.93 31.94 -21.93
N ALA A 127 -15.63 31.01 -22.57
CA ALA A 127 -16.24 31.18 -23.88
C ALA A 127 -15.26 31.46 -25.05
N SER A 128 -13.95 31.37 -24.85
CA SER A 128 -12.95 31.43 -25.93
C SER A 128 -12.67 30.02 -26.47
N ALA A 129 -12.01 29.92 -27.63
CA ALA A 129 -11.54 28.65 -28.18
C ALA A 129 -10.22 28.15 -27.56
N GLU A 130 -9.64 28.89 -26.63
CA GLU A 130 -8.35 28.58 -26.05
C GLU A 130 -8.38 27.33 -25.18
N GLU A 131 -7.30 26.57 -25.24
CA GLU A 131 -7.10 25.39 -24.40
C GLU A 131 -6.48 25.79 -23.05
N PHE A 132 -6.81 24.99 -22.04
CA PHE A 132 -6.24 25.16 -20.70
C PHE A 132 -5.01 24.25 -20.54
N ASN A 133 -3.98 24.80 -19.94
CA ASN A 133 -2.71 24.11 -19.69
C ASN A 133 -2.56 23.60 -18.24
N SER A 134 -3.56 23.72 -17.42
CA SER A 134 -3.56 23.22 -16.03
C SER A 134 -4.96 23.10 -15.45
N VAL A 135 -5.12 22.18 -14.50
CA VAL A 135 -6.36 22.01 -13.72
C VAL A 135 -6.50 23.13 -12.69
N ASN A 136 -7.57 23.90 -12.79
CA ASN A 136 -7.96 24.92 -11.83
C ASN A 136 -9.48 25.13 -11.90
N ILE A 137 -10.05 25.94 -11.02
CA ILE A 137 -11.51 26.17 -10.96
C ILE A 137 -12.07 26.57 -12.32
N VAL A 138 -11.45 27.55 -12.98
CA VAL A 138 -11.95 28.09 -14.25
C VAL A 138 -11.88 27.07 -15.38
N SER A 139 -10.77 26.30 -15.45
CA SER A 139 -10.62 25.27 -16.46
C SER A 139 -11.61 24.12 -16.27
N ILE A 140 -11.91 23.75 -15.02
CA ILE A 140 -12.94 22.74 -14.71
C ILE A 140 -14.32 23.25 -15.10
N PHE A 141 -14.66 24.49 -14.70
CA PHE A 141 -15.93 25.11 -15.05
C PHE A 141 -16.16 25.13 -16.58
N GLU A 142 -15.19 25.64 -17.31
CA GLU A 142 -15.31 25.78 -18.77
C GLU A 142 -15.34 24.41 -19.47
N THR A 143 -14.58 23.41 -18.96
CA THR A 143 -14.61 22.04 -19.49
C THR A 143 -16.01 21.42 -19.37
N ILE A 144 -16.67 21.57 -18.23
CA ILE A 144 -18.01 21.03 -17.99
C ILE A 144 -19.06 21.86 -18.78
N ARG A 145 -18.92 23.18 -18.81
CA ARG A 145 -19.82 24.05 -19.58
C ARG A 145 -19.80 23.70 -21.08
N ARG A 146 -18.60 23.53 -21.66
CA ARG A 146 -18.44 23.11 -23.07
C ARG A 146 -18.99 21.70 -23.35
N ALA A 147 -19.04 20.84 -22.35
CA ALA A 147 -19.63 19.51 -22.50
C ALA A 147 -21.17 19.54 -22.69
N ASN A 148 -21.82 20.65 -22.40
CA ASN A 148 -23.25 20.90 -22.62
C ASN A 148 -24.16 19.81 -22.00
N LEU A 149 -23.90 19.46 -20.74
CA LEU A 149 -24.55 18.36 -20.03
C LEU A 149 -25.98 18.66 -19.56
N ASN A 150 -26.55 19.80 -19.94
CA ASN A 150 -27.87 20.28 -19.50
C ASN A 150 -28.04 20.30 -17.97
N VAL A 151 -27.04 20.81 -17.27
CA VAL A 151 -27.01 20.97 -15.79
C VAL A 151 -26.54 22.35 -15.41
N ASN A 152 -27.03 22.86 -14.28
CA ASN A 152 -26.60 24.13 -13.71
C ASN A 152 -25.30 23.96 -12.94
N ILE A 153 -24.29 24.75 -13.29
CA ILE A 153 -22.96 24.72 -12.70
C ILE A 153 -22.81 25.96 -11.81
N GLY A 154 -22.36 25.77 -10.58
CA GLY A 154 -21.92 26.83 -9.69
C GLY A 154 -20.41 26.79 -9.46
N VAL A 155 -19.81 27.96 -9.31
CA VAL A 155 -18.42 28.09 -8.86
C VAL A 155 -18.41 28.83 -7.53
N LEU A 156 -17.70 28.32 -6.55
CA LEU A 156 -17.59 28.94 -5.24
C LEU A 156 -16.15 28.89 -4.71
N SER A 157 -15.54 30.05 -4.60
CA SER A 157 -14.23 30.23 -4.02
C SER A 157 -14.14 31.52 -3.24
N GLY A 158 -13.10 31.72 -2.45
CA GLY A 158 -12.88 32.93 -1.66
C GLY A 158 -12.78 34.22 -2.49
N SER A 159 -12.59 34.13 -3.81
CA SER A 159 -12.38 35.29 -4.68
C SER A 159 -13.18 35.26 -5.99
N LEU A 160 -13.98 34.23 -6.21
CA LEU A 160 -14.76 34.05 -7.42
C LEU A 160 -16.01 33.22 -7.12
N VAL A 161 -17.18 33.80 -7.45
CA VAL A 161 -18.46 33.10 -7.48
C VAL A 161 -19.02 33.23 -8.89
N VAL A 162 -19.40 32.10 -9.50
CA VAL A 162 -20.10 32.07 -10.81
C VAL A 162 -21.39 31.30 -10.65
N LEU A 163 -22.48 31.84 -11.13
CA LEU A 163 -23.81 31.26 -11.08
C LEU A 163 -24.52 31.35 -12.43
N PRO A 164 -25.49 30.50 -12.74
CA PRO A 164 -26.38 30.67 -13.88
C PRO A 164 -27.16 32.00 -13.79
N LYS A 165 -27.30 32.69 -14.90
CA LYS A 165 -28.05 33.95 -14.99
C LYS A 165 -29.53 33.80 -14.59
N ALA A 166 -30.10 32.64 -14.82
CA ALA A 166 -31.50 32.31 -14.51
C ALA A 166 -31.78 32.19 -13.00
N ILE A 167 -30.78 32.13 -12.14
CA ILE A 167 -30.98 32.04 -10.69
C ILE A 167 -31.40 33.42 -10.18
N ASP A 168 -32.55 33.45 -9.49
CA ASP A 168 -33.01 34.64 -8.78
C ASP A 168 -32.17 34.85 -7.51
N LEU A 169 -31.62 36.06 -7.38
CA LEU A 169 -30.78 36.48 -6.26
C LEU A 169 -31.41 37.65 -5.49
N SER A 170 -32.72 37.89 -5.68
CA SER A 170 -33.42 39.04 -5.09
C SER A 170 -33.35 39.11 -3.57
N ASP A 171 -33.22 37.94 -2.91
CA ASP A 171 -33.20 37.84 -1.45
C ASP A 171 -31.86 38.26 -0.81
N VAL A 172 -30.83 38.54 -1.62
CA VAL A 172 -29.48 38.83 -1.11
C VAL A 172 -28.89 40.04 -1.82
N LYS A 173 -28.33 40.97 -1.06
CA LYS A 173 -27.61 42.12 -1.64
C LYS A 173 -26.34 41.61 -2.36
N HIS A 174 -26.31 41.84 -3.67
CA HIS A 174 -25.21 41.36 -4.53
C HIS A 174 -24.91 42.37 -5.66
N LYS A 175 -23.72 42.22 -6.24
CA LYS A 175 -23.34 42.82 -7.52
C LYS A 175 -23.18 41.67 -8.52
N LYS A 176 -23.82 41.79 -9.68
CA LYS A 176 -23.83 40.80 -10.74
C LYS A 176 -23.14 41.35 -11.97
N GLU A 177 -22.26 40.58 -12.59
CA GLU A 177 -21.61 40.93 -13.84
C GLU A 177 -21.68 39.74 -14.81
N ASP A 178 -22.26 40.00 -15.98
CA ASP A 178 -22.48 38.94 -16.97
C ASP A 178 -21.18 38.49 -17.62
N ILE A 179 -20.98 37.16 -17.72
CA ILE A 179 -19.91 36.61 -18.53
C ILE A 179 -20.37 36.55 -19.98
N ALA A 180 -19.66 37.29 -20.85
CA ALA A 180 -20.00 37.40 -22.26
C ALA A 180 -20.11 36.05 -22.96
N ASN A 181 -21.08 35.87 -23.85
CA ASN A 181 -21.33 34.65 -24.63
C ASN A 181 -21.59 33.38 -23.77
N THR A 182 -22.13 33.57 -22.56
CA THR A 182 -22.52 32.44 -21.69
C THR A 182 -23.84 32.74 -20.98
N ASP A 183 -24.49 31.70 -20.45
CA ASP A 183 -25.65 31.78 -19.57
C ASP A 183 -25.27 31.95 -18.10
N TYR A 184 -24.04 32.40 -17.82
CA TYR A 184 -23.46 32.55 -16.48
C TYR A 184 -23.06 33.99 -16.18
N CYS A 185 -23.01 34.32 -14.90
CA CYS A 185 -22.54 35.60 -14.39
C CYS A 185 -21.61 35.42 -13.19
N THR A 186 -20.73 36.36 -12.98
CA THR A 186 -20.01 36.51 -11.71
C THR A 186 -20.89 37.22 -10.70
N VAL A 187 -20.79 36.82 -9.43
CA VAL A 187 -21.58 37.38 -8.34
C VAL A 187 -20.68 37.79 -7.19
N GLU A 188 -20.80 39.04 -6.74
CA GLU A 188 -20.16 39.53 -5.52
C GLU A 188 -21.23 39.75 -4.45
N PHE A 189 -21.23 38.99 -3.39
CA PHE A 189 -22.15 39.16 -2.26
C PHE A 189 -21.70 40.30 -1.35
N ALA A 190 -22.63 41.16 -0.94
CA ALA A 190 -22.35 42.22 0.00
C ALA A 190 -22.23 41.66 1.44
N GLY A 191 -21.13 41.95 2.13
CA GLY A 191 -20.89 41.56 3.52
C GLY A 191 -19.91 40.40 3.69
N ALA A 192 -20.02 39.66 4.78
CA ALA A 192 -19.08 38.59 5.10
C ALA A 192 -19.19 37.41 4.11
N LEU A 193 -18.04 36.84 3.72
CA LEU A 193 -17.92 35.73 2.78
C LEU A 193 -18.80 34.51 3.17
N HIS A 194 -19.00 34.26 4.47
CA HIS A 194 -19.86 33.17 4.96
C HIS A 194 -21.29 33.23 4.46
N ARG A 195 -21.88 34.43 4.31
CA ARG A 195 -23.26 34.58 3.80
C ARG A 195 -23.38 34.10 2.35
N GLY A 196 -22.40 34.39 1.53
CA GLY A 196 -22.34 33.90 0.15
C GLY A 196 -22.19 32.39 0.07
N VAL A 197 -21.36 31.80 0.95
CA VAL A 197 -21.16 30.36 1.04
C VAL A 197 -22.46 29.66 1.44
N ASP A 198 -23.15 30.15 2.46
CA ASP A 198 -24.43 29.59 2.94
C ASP A 198 -25.52 29.68 1.87
N TYR A 199 -25.59 30.82 1.15
CA TYR A 199 -26.58 31.01 0.10
C TYR A 199 -26.35 30.05 -1.09
N VAL A 200 -25.13 29.99 -1.61
CA VAL A 200 -24.77 29.05 -2.69
C VAL A 200 -24.95 27.61 -2.23
N GLY A 201 -24.67 27.31 -0.96
CA GLY A 201 -24.92 25.99 -0.35
C GLY A 201 -26.40 25.61 -0.42
N LYS A 202 -27.33 26.54 -0.09
CA LYS A 202 -28.78 26.31 -0.20
C LYS A 202 -29.21 26.07 -1.65
N LEU A 203 -28.70 26.84 -2.60
CA LEU A 203 -29.01 26.65 -4.03
C LEU A 203 -28.57 25.25 -4.50
N PHE A 204 -27.45 24.75 -3.98
CA PHE A 204 -26.94 23.42 -4.28
C PHE A 204 -27.79 22.31 -3.62
N GLU A 205 -28.21 22.49 -2.37
CA GLU A 205 -29.11 21.58 -1.66
C GLU A 205 -30.49 21.50 -2.33
N GLU A 206 -31.06 22.64 -2.71
CA GLU A 206 -32.33 22.73 -3.41
C GLU A 206 -32.27 22.20 -4.87
N GLY A 207 -31.08 21.89 -5.39
CA GLY A 207 -30.90 21.39 -6.76
C GLY A 207 -30.95 22.46 -7.84
N LYS A 208 -31.01 23.75 -7.49
CA LYS A 208 -30.84 24.84 -8.45
C LYS A 208 -29.46 24.87 -9.08
N ILE A 209 -28.47 24.27 -8.39
CA ILE A 209 -27.14 23.98 -8.88
C ILE A 209 -26.92 22.47 -8.69
N GLN A 210 -26.59 21.74 -9.74
CA GLN A 210 -26.29 20.30 -9.69
C GLN A 210 -24.79 20.00 -9.55
N ILE A 211 -23.94 20.85 -10.14
CA ILE A 211 -22.49 20.72 -10.06
C ILE A 211 -21.92 21.96 -9.40
N LEU A 212 -21.28 21.79 -8.25
CA LEU A 212 -20.60 22.87 -7.53
C LEU A 212 -19.08 22.66 -7.59
N ILE A 213 -18.34 23.66 -8.10
CA ILE A 213 -16.89 23.63 -8.23
C ILE A 213 -16.31 24.61 -7.21
N GLY A 214 -15.39 24.13 -6.38
CA GLY A 214 -14.82 25.00 -5.36
C GLY A 214 -13.40 24.66 -4.92
N THR A 215 -12.87 25.52 -4.04
CA THR A 215 -11.57 25.28 -3.42
C THR A 215 -11.70 24.41 -2.18
N LYS A 216 -10.70 23.58 -1.95
CA LYS A 216 -10.61 22.76 -0.73
C LYS A 216 -10.61 23.61 0.55
N SER A 217 -10.00 24.78 0.52
CA SER A 217 -9.93 25.67 1.69
C SER A 217 -11.29 26.26 2.06
N LEU A 218 -12.14 26.57 1.09
CA LEU A 218 -13.44 27.17 1.35
C LEU A 218 -14.52 26.14 1.70
N LEU A 219 -14.55 25.07 0.92
CA LEU A 219 -15.51 23.97 1.10
C LEU A 219 -14.94 22.81 1.91
N GLY A 220 -13.67 22.92 2.33
CA GLY A 220 -12.92 21.92 3.11
C GLY A 220 -13.13 22.00 4.62
N GLU A 221 -13.38 23.16 5.20
CA GLU A 221 -13.58 23.35 6.64
C GLU A 221 -14.91 24.08 6.93
N GLY A 222 -15.69 23.56 7.86
CA GLY A 222 -16.90 24.20 8.35
C GLY A 222 -18.15 24.12 7.47
N TRP A 223 -18.06 23.92 6.16
CA TRP A 223 -19.24 23.80 5.29
C TRP A 223 -19.81 22.38 5.34
N ASP A 224 -21.11 22.26 5.60
CA ASP A 224 -21.81 20.98 5.66
C ASP A 224 -22.92 20.91 4.61
N SER A 225 -22.91 19.87 3.81
CA SER A 225 -23.93 19.62 2.79
C SER A 225 -24.14 18.11 2.62
N PRO A 226 -25.06 17.52 3.40
CA PRO A 226 -25.33 16.09 3.37
C PRO A 226 -25.89 15.59 2.05
N CYS A 227 -26.41 16.45 1.19
CA CYS A 227 -26.97 16.09 -0.12
C CYS A 227 -25.93 15.61 -1.13
N ILE A 228 -24.63 15.83 -0.90
CA ILE A 228 -23.57 15.44 -1.84
C ILE A 228 -23.64 13.93 -2.13
N ASN A 229 -23.86 13.59 -3.41
CA ASN A 229 -23.92 12.21 -3.88
C ASN A 229 -22.84 11.87 -4.93
N SER A 230 -22.06 12.85 -5.38
CA SER A 230 -20.85 12.66 -6.17
C SER A 230 -19.77 13.67 -5.75
N LEU A 231 -18.57 13.21 -5.47
CA LEU A 231 -17.43 14.04 -5.06
C LEU A 231 -16.24 13.76 -5.94
N ILE A 232 -15.70 14.77 -6.61
CA ILE A 232 -14.47 14.68 -7.38
C ILE A 232 -13.34 15.42 -6.66
N LEU A 233 -12.29 14.72 -6.30
CA LEU A 233 -11.04 15.28 -5.80
C LEU A 233 -10.08 15.47 -6.98
N ALA A 234 -10.18 16.64 -7.65
CA ALA A 234 -9.47 16.94 -8.90
C ALA A 234 -7.98 17.20 -8.68
N SER A 235 -7.60 17.74 -7.54
CA SER A 235 -6.21 17.97 -7.18
C SER A 235 -5.78 17.14 -5.97
N PHE A 236 -4.48 16.97 -5.86
CA PHE A 236 -3.86 16.23 -4.78
C PHE A 236 -4.19 16.87 -3.41
N VAL A 237 -4.65 16.05 -2.47
CA VAL A 237 -4.85 16.47 -1.08
C VAL A 237 -3.67 15.99 -0.26
N GLY A 238 -2.76 16.90 0.13
CA GLY A 238 -1.55 16.57 0.91
C GLY A 238 -1.84 15.98 2.29
N SER A 239 -2.89 16.46 2.95
CA SER A 239 -3.27 16.05 4.31
C SER A 239 -4.26 14.89 4.30
N PHE A 240 -3.95 13.86 5.10
CA PHE A 240 -4.86 12.73 5.38
C PHE A 240 -6.15 13.21 6.04
N VAL A 241 -6.04 14.10 7.03
CA VAL A 241 -7.20 14.65 7.76
C VAL A 241 -8.15 15.37 6.81
N LEU A 242 -7.63 16.25 5.96
CA LEU A 242 -8.44 17.00 5.00
C LEU A 242 -9.12 16.08 3.96
N SER A 243 -8.42 15.04 3.49
CA SER A 243 -9.00 14.05 2.59
C SER A 243 -10.17 13.30 3.24
N ASN A 244 -10.02 12.92 4.51
CA ASN A 244 -11.08 12.24 5.25
C ASN A 244 -12.26 13.16 5.55
N GLN A 245 -12.02 14.41 5.88
CA GLN A 245 -13.08 15.41 6.09
C GLN A 245 -13.93 15.60 4.83
N MET A 246 -13.28 15.73 3.67
CA MET A 246 -14.00 15.88 2.40
C MET A 246 -14.81 14.64 2.04
N ARG A 247 -14.23 13.46 2.18
CA ARG A 247 -14.95 12.19 1.97
C ARG A 247 -16.11 12.03 2.96
N GLY A 248 -15.86 12.36 4.23
CA GLY A 248 -16.86 12.31 5.29
C GLY A 248 -18.15 13.06 4.96
N ARG A 249 -18.07 14.14 4.18
CA ARG A 249 -19.26 14.89 3.74
C ARG A 249 -20.09 14.13 2.72
N ALA A 250 -19.44 13.53 1.73
CA ALA A 250 -20.15 12.76 0.72
C ALA A 250 -20.84 11.51 1.31
N ILE A 251 -20.27 10.90 2.36
CA ILE A 251 -20.83 9.71 3.00
C ILE A 251 -21.85 10.00 4.13
N ARG A 252 -22.09 11.28 4.47
CA ARG A 252 -23.10 11.64 5.47
C ARG A 252 -24.49 11.23 5.02
N ILE A 253 -25.30 10.81 5.99
CA ILE A 253 -26.69 10.48 5.77
C ILE A 253 -27.45 11.80 5.48
N ASP A 254 -28.17 11.83 4.37
CA ASP A 254 -29.10 12.91 4.06
C ASP A 254 -30.48 12.57 4.65
N LYS A 255 -31.02 13.46 5.47
CA LYS A 255 -32.35 13.27 6.07
C LYS A 255 -33.46 13.25 4.99
N ASN A 256 -33.23 13.94 3.88
CA ASN A 256 -34.18 14.03 2.76
C ASN A 256 -34.04 12.84 1.80
N ASP A 257 -32.90 12.14 1.79
CA ASP A 257 -32.67 10.92 1.02
C ASP A 257 -31.87 9.90 1.85
N PRO A 258 -32.54 9.15 2.73
CA PRO A 258 -31.90 8.08 3.54
C PRO A 258 -31.28 6.98 2.70
N GLU A 259 -31.74 6.83 1.46
CA GLU A 259 -31.21 5.84 0.49
C GLU A 259 -30.03 6.37 -0.33
N LYS A 260 -29.58 7.58 -0.04
CA LYS A 260 -28.43 8.18 -0.73
C LYS A 260 -27.19 7.27 -0.67
N SER A 261 -26.56 7.10 -1.82
CA SER A 261 -25.20 6.58 -1.95
C SER A 261 -24.34 7.60 -2.66
N ALA A 262 -23.04 7.66 -2.33
CA ALA A 262 -22.14 8.64 -2.93
C ALA A 262 -20.96 7.99 -3.63
N ASN A 263 -20.63 8.48 -4.82
CA ASN A 263 -19.39 8.15 -5.50
C ASN A 263 -18.30 9.17 -5.12
N ILE A 264 -17.12 8.68 -4.79
CA ILE A 264 -15.95 9.51 -4.45
C ILE A 264 -14.83 9.19 -5.43
N TRP A 265 -14.54 10.15 -6.29
CA TRP A 265 -13.56 10.03 -7.37
C TRP A 265 -12.24 10.66 -6.97
N HIS A 266 -11.20 9.86 -6.97
CA HIS A 266 -9.83 10.29 -6.77
C HIS A 266 -9.11 10.29 -8.12
N LEU A 267 -8.72 11.45 -8.62
CA LEU A 267 -8.01 11.57 -9.88
C LEU A 267 -6.51 11.45 -9.66
N VAL A 268 -5.90 10.53 -10.35
CA VAL A 268 -4.44 10.33 -10.36
C VAL A 268 -3.89 10.45 -11.78
N THR A 269 -2.68 10.97 -11.89
CA THR A 269 -1.96 11.00 -13.15
C THR A 269 -1.05 9.79 -13.21
N VAL A 270 -1.16 8.99 -14.28
CA VAL A 270 -0.30 7.85 -14.54
C VAL A 270 0.55 8.11 -15.75
N GLU A 271 1.79 7.63 -15.74
CA GLU A 271 2.70 7.74 -16.86
C GLU A 271 2.41 6.63 -17.88
N PRO A 272 2.04 6.96 -19.11
CA PRO A 272 1.85 5.96 -20.13
C PRO A 272 3.19 5.44 -20.65
N GLU A 273 3.21 4.17 -20.99
CA GLU A 273 4.35 3.34 -21.40
C GLU A 273 5.27 3.91 -22.48
N TYR A 274 4.80 4.82 -23.32
CA TYR A 274 5.48 5.16 -24.59
C TYR A 274 6.30 6.45 -24.61
N LEU A 275 6.56 7.07 -23.46
CA LEU A 275 7.44 8.24 -23.38
C LEU A 275 8.91 7.92 -23.71
N PHE A 276 9.23 6.65 -23.97
CA PHE A 276 10.59 6.18 -24.15
C PHE A 276 10.79 5.45 -25.50
N LYS A 277 10.60 6.14 -26.62
CA LYS A 277 10.83 5.56 -27.96
C LYS A 277 12.23 5.77 -28.55
N ASP A 278 13.20 6.28 -27.82
CA ASP A 278 14.56 6.41 -28.30
C ASP A 278 15.38 5.11 -28.15
N LYS A 279 16.36 4.88 -29.05
CA LYS A 279 17.20 3.66 -29.09
C LYS A 279 17.92 3.34 -27.78
N ALA A 280 18.21 4.34 -26.93
CA ALA A 280 18.71 4.14 -25.58
C ALA A 280 17.64 3.50 -24.68
N THR A 281 16.38 3.78 -24.94
CA THR A 281 15.21 3.30 -24.23
C THR A 281 14.70 1.93 -24.70
N GLU A 282 15.06 1.47 -25.89
CA GLU A 282 14.78 0.08 -26.30
C GLU A 282 15.52 -0.93 -25.43
N ARG A 283 16.73 -0.59 -24.98
CA ARG A 283 17.47 -1.36 -23.96
C ARG A 283 16.82 -1.25 -22.57
N ILE A 284 16.24 -0.11 -22.24
CA ILE A 284 15.46 0.11 -21.01
C ILE A 284 14.13 -0.65 -21.10
N SER A 285 13.43 -0.60 -22.23
CA SER A 285 12.12 -1.25 -22.39
C SER A 285 12.20 -2.76 -22.23
N ALA A 286 13.29 -3.40 -22.64
CA ALA A 286 13.51 -4.82 -22.38
C ALA A 286 13.64 -5.15 -20.88
N TYR A 287 14.15 -4.20 -20.07
CA TYR A 287 14.20 -4.31 -18.60
C TYR A 287 12.90 -3.87 -17.93
N ILE A 288 12.18 -2.94 -18.52
CA ILE A 288 10.91 -2.40 -18.02
C ILE A 288 9.74 -3.36 -18.33
N LYS A 289 9.83 -4.23 -19.35
CA LYS A 289 8.74 -5.16 -19.74
C LYS A 289 8.20 -6.05 -18.61
N GLU A 290 8.93 -6.25 -17.52
CA GLU A 290 8.38 -6.89 -16.31
C GLU A 290 7.70 -5.88 -15.35
N ASP A 291 7.98 -4.59 -15.47
CA ASP A 291 7.48 -3.53 -14.57
C ASP A 291 6.06 -3.07 -14.92
N TYR A 292 5.49 -3.47 -16.08
CA TYR A 292 4.08 -3.17 -16.44
C TYR A 292 3.06 -3.89 -15.55
N LYS A 293 3.54 -4.69 -14.63
CA LYS A 293 2.72 -5.31 -13.58
C LYS A 293 2.43 -4.37 -12.42
N GLU A 294 3.18 -3.26 -12.31
CA GLU A 294 2.98 -2.27 -11.26
C GLU A 294 2.68 -0.89 -11.87
N LEU A 295 1.65 -0.23 -11.33
CA LEU A 295 1.30 1.12 -11.72
C LEU A 295 2.21 2.12 -11.01
N HIS A 296 3.15 2.72 -11.75
CA HIS A 296 4.07 3.72 -11.22
C HIS A 296 3.51 5.12 -11.46
N SER A 297 3.17 5.81 -10.40
CA SER A 297 2.77 7.20 -10.41
C SER A 297 2.87 7.76 -9.00
N TYR A 298 3.41 8.97 -8.88
CA TYR A 298 3.48 9.66 -7.58
C TYR A 298 2.11 9.88 -6.95
N ASP A 299 1.14 10.33 -7.74
CA ASP A 299 -0.23 10.55 -7.28
C ASP A 299 -0.86 9.23 -6.81
N TYR A 300 -0.62 8.15 -7.56
CA TYR A 300 -1.16 6.83 -7.24
C TYR A 300 -0.53 6.25 -5.98
N ASP A 301 0.78 6.36 -5.81
CA ASP A 301 1.49 5.86 -4.63
C ASP A 301 1.00 6.54 -3.34
N ILE A 302 0.70 7.83 -3.42
CA ILE A 302 0.13 8.55 -2.28
C ILE A 302 -1.31 8.14 -2.05
N LEU A 303 -2.11 7.96 -3.11
CA LEU A 303 -3.47 7.46 -3.01
C LEU A 303 -3.50 6.07 -2.39
N LYS A 304 -2.62 5.17 -2.83
CA LYS A 304 -2.46 3.82 -2.28
C LYS A 304 -2.23 3.84 -0.77
N ARG A 305 -1.26 4.63 -0.28
CA ARG A 305 -1.01 4.79 1.16
C ARG A 305 -2.23 5.31 1.94
N ARG A 306 -3.08 6.12 1.32
CA ARG A 306 -4.31 6.61 1.96
C ARG A 306 -5.38 5.54 2.03
N PHE A 307 -5.49 4.74 0.98
CA PHE A 307 -6.44 3.64 0.96
C PHE A 307 -6.15 2.59 2.03
N ASP A 308 -4.90 2.49 2.54
CA ASP A 308 -4.56 1.61 3.65
C ASP A 308 -5.41 1.88 4.92
N SER A 309 -5.95 3.07 5.06
CA SER A 309 -6.86 3.45 6.15
C SER A 309 -8.34 3.57 5.75
N PHE A 310 -8.67 3.34 4.47
CA PHE A 310 -10.05 3.44 3.98
C PHE A 310 -10.66 2.05 3.86
N MET A 311 -11.68 1.81 4.68
CA MET A 311 -12.47 0.57 4.66
C MET A 311 -13.50 0.60 3.54
N GLY A 312 -13.73 -0.54 2.92
CA GLY A 312 -14.77 -0.72 1.90
C GLY A 312 -14.85 -2.16 1.41
N PRO A 313 -15.90 -2.52 0.67
CA PRO A 313 -16.06 -3.88 0.16
C PRO A 313 -15.01 -4.22 -0.88
N ASN A 314 -14.50 -5.43 -0.80
CA ASN A 314 -13.74 -6.05 -1.89
C ASN A 314 -14.74 -6.64 -2.89
N TYR A 315 -14.67 -6.22 -4.15
CA TYR A 315 -15.64 -6.61 -5.17
C TYR A 315 -15.57 -8.08 -5.58
N THR A 316 -14.48 -8.79 -5.24
CA THR A 316 -14.33 -10.22 -5.54
C THR A 316 -14.77 -11.11 -4.39
N THR A 317 -14.37 -10.75 -3.17
CA THR A 317 -14.60 -11.57 -1.98
C THR A 317 -15.82 -11.14 -1.18
N GLY A 318 -16.33 -9.91 -1.39
CA GLY A 318 -17.41 -9.33 -0.59
C GLY A 318 -16.99 -8.90 0.81
N THR A 319 -15.75 -9.15 1.21
CA THR A 319 -15.25 -8.77 2.54
C THR A 319 -15.01 -7.27 2.64
N ILE A 320 -15.23 -6.69 3.82
CA ILE A 320 -14.88 -5.28 4.08
C ILE A 320 -13.43 -5.21 4.52
N GLU A 321 -12.58 -4.57 3.71
CA GLU A 321 -11.14 -4.48 3.98
C GLU A 321 -10.58 -3.10 3.61
N SER A 322 -9.39 -2.78 4.11
CA SER A 322 -8.64 -1.58 3.73
C SER A 322 -7.73 -1.87 2.54
N GLY A 323 -7.15 -0.80 1.99
CA GLY A 323 -6.21 -0.90 0.87
C GLY A 323 -6.88 -0.70 -0.49
N ILE A 324 -6.09 -0.24 -1.45
CA ILE A 324 -6.56 0.02 -2.82
C ILE A 324 -6.79 -1.29 -3.60
N GLU A 325 -6.13 -2.36 -3.19
CA GLU A 325 -6.22 -3.69 -3.79
C GLU A 325 -7.63 -4.29 -3.69
N ARG A 326 -8.46 -3.84 -2.75
CA ARG A 326 -9.89 -4.21 -2.67
C ARG A 326 -10.66 -3.77 -3.93
N ILE A 327 -10.17 -2.75 -4.64
CA ILE A 327 -10.69 -2.34 -5.93
C ILE A 327 -10.07 -3.24 -7.01
N THR A 328 -10.60 -4.44 -7.15
CA THR A 328 -10.07 -5.49 -8.03
C THR A 328 -10.11 -5.17 -9.52
N LEU A 329 -10.73 -4.04 -9.90
CA LEU A 329 -10.68 -3.49 -11.27
C LEU A 329 -9.29 -2.92 -11.61
N ILE A 330 -8.51 -2.47 -10.61
CA ILE A 330 -7.18 -1.92 -10.81
C ILE A 330 -6.19 -3.09 -10.93
N LYS A 331 -6.04 -3.64 -12.13
CA LYS A 331 -5.18 -4.78 -12.42
C LYS A 331 -4.41 -4.59 -13.73
N PRO A 332 -3.21 -5.19 -13.87
CA PRO A 332 -2.44 -5.15 -15.11
C PRO A 332 -3.23 -5.72 -16.31
N PRO A 333 -2.88 -5.33 -17.55
CA PRO A 333 -1.75 -4.47 -17.91
C PRO A 333 -2.04 -2.98 -17.70
N TYR A 334 -1.01 -2.20 -17.33
CA TYR A 334 -1.11 -0.75 -17.11
C TYR A 334 -0.60 0.06 -18.29
N ASP A 335 -0.75 -0.47 -19.49
CA ASP A 335 -0.57 0.25 -20.74
C ASP A 335 -1.77 1.20 -21.01
N LYS A 336 -1.71 1.97 -22.08
CA LYS A 336 -2.77 2.92 -22.43
C LYS A 336 -4.14 2.24 -22.54
N ASN A 337 -4.19 1.06 -23.16
CA ASN A 337 -5.45 0.33 -23.38
C ASN A 337 -5.98 -0.26 -22.06
N GLY A 338 -5.12 -0.82 -21.22
CA GLY A 338 -5.50 -1.34 -19.91
C GLY A 338 -6.01 -0.24 -18.98
N ILE A 339 -5.36 0.92 -18.96
CA ILE A 339 -5.82 2.09 -18.18
C ILE A 339 -7.17 2.59 -18.68
N GLU A 340 -7.37 2.67 -20.00
CA GLU A 340 -8.66 3.07 -20.58
C GLU A 340 -9.77 2.06 -20.23
N GLN A 341 -9.44 0.76 -20.25
CA GLN A 341 -10.37 -0.30 -19.84
C GLN A 341 -10.74 -0.18 -18.35
N ILE A 342 -9.76 0.06 -17.47
CA ILE A 342 -9.99 0.28 -16.03
C ILE A 342 -10.93 1.47 -15.85
N ASN A 343 -10.70 2.60 -16.53
CA ASN A 343 -11.53 3.79 -16.44
C ASN A 343 -12.98 3.52 -16.92
N LYS A 344 -13.16 2.80 -18.02
CA LYS A 344 -14.50 2.41 -18.53
C LYS A 344 -15.24 1.51 -17.53
N GLU A 345 -14.56 0.53 -16.97
CA GLU A 345 -15.17 -0.37 -15.99
C GLU A 345 -15.55 0.37 -14.70
N MET A 346 -14.71 1.31 -14.24
CA MET A 346 -15.03 2.16 -13.08
C MET A 346 -16.26 3.04 -13.34
N LEU A 347 -16.37 3.68 -14.51
CA LEU A 347 -17.55 4.46 -14.88
C LEU A 347 -18.81 3.59 -14.92
N LYS A 348 -18.74 2.41 -15.52
CA LYS A 348 -19.85 1.45 -15.56
C LYS A 348 -20.27 1.01 -14.14
N LEU A 349 -19.29 0.74 -13.28
CA LEU A 349 -19.57 0.31 -11.90
C LEU A 349 -20.17 1.43 -11.06
N SER A 350 -19.73 2.67 -11.24
CA SER A 350 -20.22 3.83 -10.50
C SER A 350 -21.72 4.11 -10.74
N SER A 351 -22.25 3.71 -11.89
CA SER A 351 -23.68 3.84 -12.20
C SER A 351 -24.53 2.81 -11.43
N LYS A 352 -23.92 1.72 -10.90
CA LYS A 352 -24.60 0.64 -10.18
C LYS A 352 -24.66 0.87 -8.65
N ARG A 353 -25.10 2.06 -8.24
CA ARG A 353 -25.09 2.49 -6.83
C ARG A 353 -25.87 1.57 -5.90
N GLY A 354 -27.01 1.04 -6.34
CA GLY A 354 -27.84 0.14 -5.56
C GLY A 354 -27.17 -1.20 -5.24
N GLU A 355 -26.35 -1.75 -6.16
CA GLU A 355 -25.63 -3.01 -5.92
C GLU A 355 -24.64 -2.87 -4.77
N VAL A 356 -23.90 -1.74 -4.71
CA VAL A 356 -22.95 -1.46 -3.62
C VAL A 356 -23.68 -1.36 -2.28
N LYS A 357 -24.82 -0.67 -2.25
CA LYS A 357 -25.61 -0.52 -1.04
C LYS A 357 -26.16 -1.85 -0.54
N ASN A 358 -26.64 -2.70 -1.46
CA ASN A 358 -27.13 -4.03 -1.11
C ASN A 358 -26.03 -4.93 -0.54
N LYS A 359 -24.81 -4.85 -1.07
CA LYS A 359 -23.65 -5.54 -0.49
C LYS A 359 -23.39 -5.09 0.95
N TRP A 360 -23.37 -3.77 1.20
CA TRP A 360 -23.21 -3.24 2.56
C TRP A 360 -24.33 -3.69 3.50
N ARG A 361 -25.57 -3.75 3.04
CA ARG A 361 -26.70 -4.20 3.86
C ARG A 361 -26.61 -5.68 4.23
N GLY A 362 -26.21 -6.53 3.30
CA GLY A 362 -25.98 -7.94 3.56
C GLY A 362 -24.92 -8.18 4.63
N GLU A 363 -23.86 -7.38 4.57
CA GLU A 363 -22.71 -7.49 5.45
C GLU A 363 -22.95 -6.88 6.85
N VAL A 364 -23.81 -5.88 6.98
CA VAL A 364 -24.08 -5.14 8.23
C VAL A 364 -25.22 -5.74 9.04
N ALA A 365 -26.06 -6.58 8.42
CA ALA A 365 -27.30 -7.07 9.03
C ALA A 365 -27.10 -7.94 10.30
N ASP A 366 -25.97 -8.63 10.44
CA ASP A 366 -25.70 -9.55 11.55
C ASP A 366 -24.97 -8.96 12.78
N GLY A 367 -24.66 -7.68 12.79
CA GLY A 367 -24.47 -6.89 14.02
C GLY A 367 -23.18 -7.02 14.81
N SER A 368 -22.19 -7.84 14.44
CA SER A 368 -20.92 -7.93 15.16
C SER A 368 -19.72 -7.53 14.30
N PHE A 369 -19.27 -6.28 14.47
CA PHE A 369 -18.05 -5.80 13.82
C PHE A 369 -16.84 -5.97 14.73
N ALA A 370 -15.92 -6.85 14.36
CA ALA A 370 -14.57 -6.80 14.90
C ALA A 370 -13.64 -6.16 13.86
N VAL A 371 -13.25 -4.92 14.06
CA VAL A 371 -12.20 -4.29 13.26
C VAL A 371 -10.87 -4.89 13.68
N GLY A 372 -10.22 -5.64 12.80
CA GLY A 372 -8.91 -6.25 13.02
C GLY A 372 -7.87 -5.72 12.06
N VAL A 373 -6.61 -5.78 12.47
CA VAL A 373 -5.45 -5.57 11.58
C VAL A 373 -4.82 -6.92 11.34
N GLU A 374 -4.71 -7.32 10.09
CA GLU A 374 -4.14 -8.61 9.69
C GLU A 374 -2.87 -8.42 8.87
N THR A 375 -1.92 -9.35 9.03
CA THR A 375 -0.78 -9.47 8.12
C THR A 375 -1.03 -10.63 7.18
N GLU A 376 -1.20 -10.34 5.90
CA GLU A 376 -1.39 -11.36 4.87
C GLU A 376 -0.04 -11.94 4.43
N ILE A 377 0.05 -13.26 4.44
CA ILE A 377 1.27 -14.01 4.14
C ILE A 377 0.94 -15.01 3.03
N PRO A 378 1.60 -14.94 1.86
CA PRO A 378 1.39 -15.91 0.80
C PRO A 378 1.64 -17.34 1.29
N LYS A 379 0.81 -18.29 0.88
CA LYS A 379 0.92 -19.70 1.30
C LYS A 379 2.26 -20.32 0.90
N GLU A 380 2.91 -19.79 -0.12
CA GLU A 380 4.24 -20.20 -0.58
C GLU A 380 5.36 -19.72 0.35
N ALA A 381 5.09 -18.74 1.21
CA ALA A 381 6.02 -18.27 2.24
C ALA A 381 6.12 -19.25 3.41
N ARG A 382 6.52 -20.47 3.13
CA ARG A 382 6.75 -21.50 4.16
C ARG A 382 8.02 -21.18 4.93
N ILE A 383 7.92 -21.12 6.25
CA ILE A 383 9.09 -21.05 7.11
C ILE A 383 9.74 -22.46 7.09
N PRO A 384 10.97 -22.62 6.62
CA PRO A 384 11.61 -23.93 6.55
C PRO A 384 12.10 -24.38 7.94
N VAL A 385 11.18 -24.55 8.88
CA VAL A 385 11.49 -25.09 10.22
C VAL A 385 11.84 -26.56 10.13
N PHE A 386 11.42 -27.20 9.04
CA PHE A 386 11.66 -28.60 8.76
C PHE A 386 12.77 -28.76 7.71
N THR A 387 13.90 -29.36 8.11
CA THR A 387 15.04 -29.62 7.23
C THR A 387 15.04 -31.07 6.78
N PHE A 388 15.68 -31.36 5.64
CA PHE A 388 15.95 -32.71 5.15
C PHE A 388 16.58 -33.63 6.25
N TRP A 389 17.43 -33.06 7.11
CA TRP A 389 18.05 -33.77 8.21
C TRP A 389 17.04 -34.26 9.26
N ASN A 390 15.98 -33.56 9.55
CA ASN A 390 14.92 -34.03 10.45
C ASN A 390 14.17 -35.22 9.84
N PHE A 391 13.93 -35.19 8.54
CA PHE A 391 13.33 -36.32 7.82
C PHE A 391 14.27 -37.53 7.83
N ALA A 392 15.54 -37.34 7.47
CA ALA A 392 16.55 -38.40 7.48
C ALA A 392 16.73 -39.03 8.87
N LEU A 393 16.78 -38.20 9.94
CA LEU A 393 16.87 -38.66 11.31
C LEU A 393 15.66 -39.52 11.71
N ASN A 394 14.45 -39.07 11.43
CA ASN A 394 13.23 -39.84 11.70
C ASN A 394 13.24 -41.19 10.92
N SER A 395 13.68 -41.17 9.67
CA SER A 395 13.80 -42.38 8.85
C SER A 395 14.82 -43.37 9.41
N ILE A 396 15.96 -42.86 9.91
CA ILE A 396 16.98 -43.69 10.58
C ILE A 396 16.42 -44.32 11.87
N ILE A 397 15.69 -43.54 12.68
CA ILE A 397 15.05 -44.03 13.90
C ILE A 397 14.07 -45.17 13.58
N VAL A 398 13.21 -44.98 12.56
CA VAL A 398 12.27 -46.04 12.12
C VAL A 398 13.01 -47.31 11.68
N ALA A 399 14.07 -47.15 10.87
CA ALA A 399 14.88 -48.29 10.45
C ALA A 399 15.54 -49.01 11.64
N THR A 400 16.02 -48.27 12.64
CA THR A 400 16.61 -48.81 13.85
C THR A 400 15.56 -49.56 14.70
N GLU A 401 14.35 -48.99 14.87
CA GLU A 401 13.25 -49.65 15.55
C GLU A 401 12.89 -50.99 14.92
N ILE A 402 12.74 -51.02 13.60
CA ILE A 402 12.47 -52.26 12.85
C ILE A 402 13.59 -53.26 13.04
N SER A 403 14.84 -52.80 13.00
CA SER A 403 16.01 -53.69 13.15
C SER A 403 16.14 -54.31 14.56
N LEU A 404 15.66 -53.63 15.60
CA LEU A 404 15.69 -54.09 16.98
C LEU A 404 14.57 -55.08 17.31
N LEU A 405 13.51 -55.18 16.50
CA LEU A 405 12.40 -56.13 16.75
C LEU A 405 12.86 -57.60 16.75
N GLN A 406 13.68 -58.01 15.78
CA GLN A 406 14.12 -59.39 15.67
C GLN A 406 15.06 -59.82 16.82
N PRO A 407 16.08 -59.04 17.21
CA PRO A 407 16.85 -59.30 18.42
C PRO A 407 16.01 -59.39 19.69
N LEU A 408 15.06 -58.45 19.87
CA LEU A 408 14.16 -58.45 21.03
C LEU A 408 13.37 -59.76 21.12
N MET A 409 12.77 -60.22 20.00
CA MET A 409 12.04 -61.49 19.93
C MET A 409 12.92 -62.68 20.31
N ARG A 410 14.15 -62.76 19.81
CA ARG A 410 15.11 -63.83 20.15
C ARG A 410 15.48 -63.81 21.63
N LEU A 411 15.70 -62.62 22.23
CA LEU A 411 16.03 -62.49 23.65
C LEU A 411 14.89 -62.93 24.55
N MET A 412 13.63 -62.62 24.15
CA MET A 412 12.43 -63.04 24.87
C MET A 412 12.25 -64.55 24.80
N VAL A 413 12.45 -65.22 23.65
CA VAL A 413 12.36 -66.65 23.47
C VAL A 413 13.45 -67.39 24.28
N ASN A 414 14.64 -66.80 24.39
CA ASN A 414 15.77 -67.39 25.14
C ASN A 414 15.73 -67.08 26.65
N ASN A 415 14.64 -66.55 27.18
CA ASN A 415 14.42 -66.14 28.59
C ASN A 415 15.53 -65.25 29.18
N ASN A 416 16.17 -64.43 28.34
CA ASN A 416 17.16 -63.48 28.81
C ASN A 416 16.47 -62.16 29.21
N ILE A 417 15.78 -62.18 30.36
CA ILE A 417 14.92 -61.12 30.86
C ILE A 417 15.63 -59.74 31.01
N PRO A 418 16.85 -59.66 31.61
CA PRO A 418 17.53 -58.38 31.77
C PRO A 418 17.84 -57.68 30.44
N LEU A 419 18.30 -58.44 29.46
CA LEU A 419 18.71 -57.91 28.17
C LEU A 419 17.49 -57.54 27.29
N SER A 420 16.41 -58.33 27.41
CA SER A 420 15.15 -58.02 26.71
C SER A 420 14.49 -56.73 27.26
N LEU A 421 14.49 -56.51 28.59
CA LEU A 421 14.04 -55.28 29.20
C LEU A 421 14.89 -54.08 28.80
N GLY A 422 16.21 -54.22 28.73
CA GLY A 422 17.12 -53.18 28.25
C GLY A 422 16.85 -52.79 26.79
N THR A 423 16.66 -53.79 25.91
CA THR A 423 16.32 -53.53 24.50
C THR A 423 14.97 -52.85 24.34
N LEU A 424 13.98 -53.26 25.12
CA LEU A 424 12.65 -52.63 25.14
C LEU A 424 12.71 -51.18 25.62
N ALA A 425 13.50 -50.91 26.67
CA ALA A 425 13.67 -49.54 27.17
C ALA A 425 14.29 -48.61 26.12
N VAL A 426 15.28 -49.09 25.35
CA VAL A 426 15.89 -48.35 24.23
C VAL A 426 14.85 -48.09 23.14
N MET A 427 14.06 -49.10 22.77
CA MET A 427 12.99 -48.91 21.76
C MET A 427 11.94 -47.88 22.22
N ILE A 428 11.49 -47.94 23.46
CA ILE A 428 10.57 -46.95 24.01
C ILE A 428 11.18 -45.51 23.92
N GLY A 429 12.46 -45.39 24.28
CA GLY A 429 13.16 -44.12 24.18
C GLY A 429 13.23 -43.58 22.74
N LEU A 430 13.55 -44.44 21.78
CA LEU A 430 13.57 -44.11 20.36
C LEU A 430 12.18 -43.74 19.84
N PHE A 431 11.14 -44.48 20.24
CA PHE A 431 9.74 -44.20 19.89
C PHE A 431 9.28 -42.83 20.39
N VAL A 432 9.64 -42.45 21.62
CA VAL A 432 9.33 -41.12 22.16
C VAL A 432 10.00 -40.03 21.33
N VAL A 433 11.26 -40.22 20.94
CA VAL A 433 11.97 -39.25 20.07
C VAL A 433 11.30 -39.17 18.69
N LEU A 434 10.95 -40.32 18.11
CA LEU A 434 10.26 -40.43 16.83
C LEU A 434 8.90 -39.73 16.88
N TYR A 435 8.10 -39.97 17.91
CA TYR A 435 6.80 -39.33 18.11
C TYR A 435 6.92 -37.80 18.12
N HIS A 436 7.87 -37.26 18.88
CA HIS A 436 8.12 -35.83 18.92
C HIS A 436 8.62 -35.29 17.58
N GLY A 437 9.47 -36.02 16.88
CA GLY A 437 9.97 -35.65 15.55
C GLY A 437 8.86 -35.59 14.50
N VAL A 438 8.03 -36.66 14.44
CA VAL A 438 6.90 -36.74 13.51
C VAL A 438 5.83 -35.68 13.83
N LYS A 439 5.48 -35.54 15.11
CA LYS A 439 4.54 -34.50 15.56
C LYS A 439 5.01 -33.12 15.12
N LYS A 440 6.28 -32.79 15.31
CA LYS A 440 6.88 -31.51 14.86
C LYS A 440 6.82 -31.37 13.34
N MET A 441 7.10 -32.45 12.60
CA MET A 441 7.01 -32.45 11.14
C MET A 441 5.62 -32.17 10.63
N VAL A 442 4.59 -32.84 11.17
CA VAL A 442 3.19 -32.67 10.79
C VAL A 442 2.71 -31.26 11.10
N LEU A 443 3.00 -30.75 12.30
CA LEU A 443 2.62 -29.40 12.70
C LEU A 443 3.23 -28.32 11.78
N HIS A 444 4.52 -28.43 11.47
CA HIS A 444 5.20 -27.46 10.61
C HIS A 444 5.02 -27.69 9.10
N SER A 445 4.37 -28.77 8.70
CA SER A 445 3.90 -28.94 7.32
C SER A 445 2.78 -27.96 6.97
N ASN A 446 2.03 -27.49 7.98
CA ASN A 446 1.01 -26.48 7.82
C ASN A 446 1.63 -25.06 7.93
N PRO A 447 1.62 -24.26 6.86
CA PRO A 447 2.15 -22.90 6.88
C PRO A 447 1.52 -22.02 7.97
N ALA A 448 0.22 -22.13 8.18
CA ALA A 448 -0.50 -21.35 9.19
C ALA A 448 0.03 -21.61 10.60
N HIS A 449 0.36 -22.87 10.93
CA HIS A 449 0.93 -23.21 12.23
C HIS A 449 2.34 -22.63 12.42
N SER A 450 3.18 -22.73 11.40
CA SER A 450 4.55 -22.17 11.46
C SER A 450 4.56 -20.66 11.62
N ILE A 451 3.65 -19.96 10.94
CA ILE A 451 3.47 -18.51 11.05
C ILE A 451 2.92 -18.14 12.42
N LYS A 452 1.93 -18.90 12.91
CA LYS A 452 1.38 -18.70 14.26
C LYS A 452 2.44 -18.81 15.35
N THR A 453 3.31 -19.83 15.28
CA THR A 453 4.37 -20.01 16.28
C THR A 453 5.36 -18.86 16.29
N LEU A 454 5.71 -18.33 15.10
CA LEU A 454 6.53 -17.13 14.98
C LEU A 454 5.81 -15.91 15.57
N GLY A 455 4.53 -15.72 15.22
CA GLY A 455 3.70 -14.64 15.76
C GLY A 455 3.58 -14.68 17.28
N VAL A 456 3.44 -15.87 17.86
CA VAL A 456 3.41 -16.03 19.34
C VAL A 456 4.73 -15.59 19.98
N ALA A 457 5.89 -15.88 19.37
CA ALA A 457 7.17 -15.41 19.88
C ALA A 457 7.27 -13.87 19.85
N VAL A 458 6.88 -13.25 18.74
CA VAL A 458 6.86 -11.78 18.60
C VAL A 458 5.88 -11.16 19.60
N TYR A 459 4.67 -11.70 19.71
CA TYR A 459 3.67 -11.21 20.66
C TYR A 459 4.18 -11.24 22.10
N LYS A 460 4.72 -12.40 22.56
CA LYS A 460 5.27 -12.54 23.91
C LYS A 460 6.42 -11.56 24.16
N THR A 461 7.25 -11.32 23.15
CA THR A 461 8.34 -10.33 23.26
C THR A 461 7.78 -8.93 23.43
N LEU A 462 6.79 -8.54 22.63
CA LEU A 462 6.18 -7.22 22.72
C LEU A 462 5.50 -6.99 24.07
N CYS A 463 4.85 -8.02 24.63
CA CYS A 463 4.25 -7.96 25.98
C CYS A 463 5.33 -7.82 27.07
N GLU A 464 6.39 -8.64 27.03
CA GLU A 464 7.47 -8.62 28.05
C GLU A 464 8.28 -7.32 28.00
N CYS A 465 8.35 -6.70 26.82
CA CYS A 465 8.96 -5.38 26.64
C CYS A 465 8.00 -4.21 26.94
N GLU A 466 6.80 -4.48 27.45
CA GLU A 466 5.75 -3.48 27.77
C GLU A 466 5.34 -2.60 26.58
N LEU A 467 5.46 -3.12 25.35
CA LEU A 467 5.11 -2.40 24.12
C LEU A 467 3.64 -2.60 23.72
N ILE A 468 3.01 -3.68 24.18
CA ILE A 468 1.59 -4.01 23.99
C ILE A 468 1.00 -4.70 25.23
N SER A 469 -0.32 -4.69 25.33
CA SER A 469 -1.05 -5.32 26.44
C SER A 469 -1.06 -6.86 26.35
N PRO A 470 -0.96 -7.59 27.48
CA PRO A 470 -0.86 -9.05 27.49
C PRO A 470 -2.22 -9.78 27.33
N SER A 471 -3.31 -9.08 27.01
CA SER A 471 -4.69 -9.63 27.02
C SER A 471 -5.09 -10.33 25.73
N ALA A 472 -4.27 -10.31 24.69
CA ALA A 472 -4.63 -10.77 23.36
C ALA A 472 -4.19 -12.22 23.07
N LYS A 473 -4.79 -12.81 22.01
CA LYS A 473 -4.39 -14.10 21.44
C LYS A 473 -3.95 -13.95 20.00
N VAL A 474 -2.88 -14.65 19.64
CA VAL A 474 -2.42 -14.74 18.24
C VAL A 474 -3.22 -15.80 17.50
N GLU A 475 -3.92 -15.40 16.47
CA GLU A 475 -4.72 -16.28 15.62
C GLU A 475 -4.29 -16.20 14.15
N THR A 476 -4.57 -17.26 13.41
CA THR A 476 -4.31 -17.35 11.99
C THR A 476 -5.55 -17.83 11.27
N THR A 477 -5.91 -17.12 10.20
CA THR A 477 -7.00 -17.49 9.30
C THR A 477 -6.42 -17.87 7.94
N ALA A 478 -6.79 -19.02 7.40
CA ALA A 478 -6.33 -19.47 6.09
C ALA A 478 -7.42 -19.19 5.04
N TYR A 479 -7.16 -18.23 4.17
CA TYR A 479 -8.05 -17.93 3.04
C TYR A 479 -7.72 -18.85 1.87
N LYS A 480 -8.49 -19.94 1.72
CA LYS A 480 -8.25 -20.96 0.68
C LYS A 480 -8.39 -20.43 -0.74
N GLN A 481 -9.29 -19.48 -0.95
CA GLN A 481 -9.60 -18.91 -2.28
C GLN A 481 -8.46 -18.07 -2.87
N ILE A 482 -7.69 -17.38 -2.02
CA ILE A 482 -6.59 -16.50 -2.43
C ILE A 482 -5.21 -17.04 -2.05
N TYR A 483 -5.14 -18.25 -1.51
CA TYR A 483 -3.89 -18.91 -1.08
C TYR A 483 -3.05 -18.07 -0.09
N VAL A 484 -3.69 -17.38 0.83
CA VAL A 484 -3.06 -16.51 1.82
C VAL A 484 -3.38 -17.02 3.24
N VAL A 485 -2.41 -16.84 4.14
CA VAL A 485 -2.60 -17.01 5.59
C VAL A 485 -2.57 -15.64 6.21
N ALA A 486 -3.65 -15.26 6.86
CA ALA A 486 -3.72 -14.02 7.64
C ALA A 486 -3.33 -14.29 9.10
N LEU A 487 -2.57 -13.37 9.68
CA LEU A 487 -2.16 -13.38 11.08
C LEU A 487 -2.69 -12.13 11.78
N HIS A 488 -3.35 -12.30 12.91
CA HIS A 488 -3.94 -11.19 13.66
C HIS A 488 -3.92 -11.43 15.18
N LEU A 489 -4.13 -10.36 15.94
CA LEU A 489 -4.38 -10.42 17.37
C LEU A 489 -5.87 -10.33 17.64
N ARG A 490 -6.44 -11.33 18.30
CA ARG A 490 -7.81 -11.28 18.82
C ARG A 490 -7.79 -10.67 20.22
N ASN A 491 -8.82 -9.88 20.54
CA ASN A 491 -9.00 -9.18 21.82
C ASN A 491 -7.86 -8.20 22.14
N ALA A 492 -7.37 -7.47 21.14
CA ALA A 492 -6.36 -6.43 21.28
C ALA A 492 -6.90 -5.07 20.86
N SER A 493 -6.37 -3.99 21.44
CA SER A 493 -6.64 -2.64 20.94
C SER A 493 -6.12 -2.49 19.50
N ILE A 494 -6.70 -1.58 18.72
CA ILE A 494 -6.23 -1.27 17.34
C ILE A 494 -4.76 -0.83 17.38
N HIS A 495 -4.34 -0.15 18.42
CA HIS A 495 -2.95 0.25 18.62
C HIS A 495 -2.02 -0.96 18.74
N ASP A 496 -2.36 -1.93 19.60
CA ASP A 496 -1.57 -3.14 19.82
C ASP A 496 -1.54 -4.03 18.58
N GLN A 497 -2.67 -4.16 17.87
CA GLN A 497 -2.74 -4.85 16.60
C GLN A 497 -1.82 -4.21 15.56
N ASN A 498 -1.77 -2.87 15.49
CA ASN A 498 -0.90 -2.14 14.59
C ASN A 498 0.58 -2.39 14.88
N ILE A 499 0.99 -2.33 16.14
CA ILE A 499 2.36 -2.60 16.56
C ILE A 499 2.77 -4.02 16.20
N PHE A 500 1.93 -5.00 16.56
CA PHE A 500 2.18 -6.41 16.29
C PHE A 500 2.29 -6.71 14.79
N ASN A 501 1.32 -6.24 14.01
CA ASN A 501 1.31 -6.50 12.56
C ASN A 501 2.45 -5.79 11.82
N THR A 502 2.83 -4.58 12.29
CA THR A 502 4.02 -3.91 11.75
C THR A 502 5.28 -4.71 12.04
N ALA A 503 5.44 -5.21 13.28
CA ALA A 503 6.58 -6.03 13.66
C ALA A 503 6.63 -7.35 12.84
N MET A 504 5.47 -7.99 12.62
CA MET A 504 5.40 -9.21 11.81
C MET A 504 5.70 -8.94 10.33
N ALA A 505 5.17 -7.85 9.77
CA ALA A 505 5.45 -7.47 8.39
C ALA A 505 6.95 -7.17 8.17
N GLU A 506 7.59 -6.44 9.08
CA GLU A 506 9.03 -6.18 9.02
C GLU A 506 9.86 -7.47 9.14
N MET A 507 9.47 -8.38 10.04
CA MET A 507 10.19 -9.63 10.27
C MET A 507 10.09 -10.58 9.09
N LEU A 508 8.96 -10.60 8.39
CA LEU A 508 8.67 -11.47 7.25
C LEU A 508 8.92 -10.79 5.89
N SER A 509 9.38 -9.55 5.88
CA SER A 509 9.79 -8.82 4.66
C SER A 509 11.23 -9.15 4.25
N PRO A 510 11.61 -8.92 2.98
CA PRO A 510 12.99 -9.07 2.54
C PRO A 510 13.96 -8.29 3.42
N ILE A 511 15.09 -8.91 3.77
CA ILE A 511 16.09 -8.31 4.64
C ILE A 511 16.76 -7.13 3.92
N GLU A 512 16.40 -5.89 4.24
CA GLU A 512 17.01 -4.71 3.63
C GLU A 512 18.18 -4.16 4.45
N ASN A 513 17.89 -3.45 5.54
CA ASN A 513 18.91 -2.86 6.42
C ASN A 513 18.44 -2.77 7.88
N PRO A 514 18.00 -3.88 8.48
CA PRO A 514 17.57 -3.86 9.88
C PRO A 514 18.77 -3.63 10.79
N ARG A 515 18.55 -3.04 11.96
CA ARG A 515 19.60 -2.80 12.97
C ARG A 515 20.17 -4.11 13.53
N TYR A 516 19.33 -5.15 13.61
CA TYR A 516 19.71 -6.51 13.99
C TYR A 516 19.13 -7.51 13.00
N ILE A 517 19.85 -8.61 12.78
CA ILE A 517 19.34 -9.79 12.09
C ILE A 517 19.35 -10.98 13.05
N LEU A 518 18.36 -11.83 12.92
CA LEU A 518 18.24 -13.07 13.68
C LEU A 518 18.62 -14.22 12.75
N ILE A 519 19.70 -14.92 13.05
CA ILE A 519 20.21 -16.01 12.21
C ILE A 519 20.08 -17.34 12.97
N SER A 520 19.44 -18.33 12.36
CA SER A 520 19.29 -19.64 12.99
C SER A 520 20.66 -20.32 13.17
N LYS A 521 20.89 -20.87 14.37
CA LYS A 521 22.08 -21.68 14.68
C LYS A 521 21.95 -23.09 14.08
N ASN A 522 23.04 -23.59 13.51
CA ASN A 522 23.12 -24.93 12.99
C ASN A 522 24.14 -25.74 13.82
N LYS A 523 23.84 -27.02 14.09
CA LYS A 523 24.74 -27.90 14.84
C LYS A 523 26.05 -28.17 14.09
N PHE A 524 26.03 -28.19 12.76
CA PHE A 524 27.19 -28.53 11.92
C PHE A 524 27.88 -27.29 11.31
N LYS A 525 27.13 -26.22 11.11
CA LYS A 525 27.62 -24.93 10.62
C LYS A 525 27.18 -23.87 11.62
N ARG A 526 28.05 -22.91 11.92
CA ARG A 526 27.71 -21.83 12.88
C ARG A 526 26.33 -21.22 12.61
N TYR A 527 25.98 -20.99 11.33
CA TYR A 527 24.74 -20.33 10.94
C TYR A 527 24.01 -21.05 9.81
N ASN A 528 22.69 -21.09 9.89
CA ASN A 528 21.80 -21.41 8.77
C ASN A 528 21.23 -20.11 8.20
N TYR A 529 21.83 -19.62 7.13
CA TYR A 529 21.44 -18.35 6.49
C TYR A 529 20.07 -18.43 5.77
N GLU A 530 19.59 -19.62 5.45
CA GLU A 530 18.28 -19.81 4.81
C GLU A 530 17.15 -19.45 5.78
N LEU A 531 17.35 -19.70 7.06
CA LEU A 531 16.43 -19.34 8.12
C LEU A 531 16.99 -18.14 8.90
N SER A 532 16.84 -16.97 8.31
CA SER A 532 17.22 -15.69 8.90
C SER A 532 16.11 -14.66 8.71
N PHE A 533 15.91 -13.82 9.73
CA PHE A 533 14.87 -12.79 9.77
C PHE A 533 15.46 -11.42 10.05
N ALA A 534 14.82 -10.38 9.53
CA ALA A 534 15.02 -9.03 10.00
C ALA A 534 14.45 -8.90 11.42
N CYS A 535 15.17 -8.28 12.35
CA CYS A 535 14.59 -7.91 13.63
C CYS A 535 13.67 -6.70 13.43
N PRO A 536 12.40 -6.75 13.91
CA PRO A 536 11.48 -5.64 13.81
C PRO A 536 12.07 -4.35 14.39
N SER A 537 11.84 -3.22 13.76
CA SER A 537 12.44 -1.93 14.12
C SER A 537 12.12 -1.52 15.55
N ILE A 538 10.89 -1.77 15.99
CA ILE A 538 10.45 -1.45 17.35
C ILE A 538 11.21 -2.26 18.42
N ILE A 539 11.47 -3.55 18.15
CA ILE A 539 12.24 -4.44 19.04
C ILE A 539 13.74 -4.13 18.92
N GLY A 540 14.22 -3.85 17.70
CA GLY A 540 15.62 -3.52 17.43
C GLY A 540 16.13 -2.22 18.04
N LYS A 541 15.30 -1.42 18.69
CA LYS A 541 15.69 -0.18 19.37
C LYS A 541 16.63 -0.45 20.55
N LYS A 542 16.39 -1.51 21.33
CA LYS A 542 17.20 -1.89 22.50
C LYS A 542 17.74 -3.31 22.35
N LYS A 543 18.97 -3.53 22.79
CA LYS A 543 19.62 -4.86 22.71
C LYS A 543 18.87 -5.89 23.56
N GLU A 544 18.41 -5.48 24.73
CA GLU A 544 17.66 -6.32 25.67
C GLU A 544 16.38 -6.89 25.01
N TYR A 545 15.64 -6.08 24.25
CA TYR A 545 14.43 -6.51 23.55
C TYR A 545 14.74 -7.58 22.49
N VAL A 546 15.88 -7.44 21.81
CA VAL A 546 16.32 -8.40 20.80
C VAL A 546 16.72 -9.73 21.43
N GLU A 547 17.34 -9.70 22.61
CA GLU A 547 17.70 -10.90 23.38
C GLU A 547 16.45 -11.65 23.87
N VAL A 548 15.43 -10.92 24.36
CA VAL A 548 14.12 -11.49 24.71
C VAL A 548 13.47 -12.15 23.48
N LEU A 549 13.49 -11.49 22.32
CA LEU A 549 12.95 -12.09 21.09
C LEU A 549 13.67 -13.39 20.73
N ALA A 550 15.00 -13.42 20.81
CA ALA A 550 15.78 -14.62 20.53
C ALA A 550 15.45 -15.76 21.49
N GLU A 551 15.20 -15.48 22.78
CA GLU A 551 14.77 -16.45 23.79
C GLU A 551 13.38 -17.01 23.48
N LYS A 552 12.40 -16.14 23.16
CA LYS A 552 11.04 -16.60 22.80
C LYS A 552 11.04 -17.44 21.51
N LEU A 553 11.86 -17.07 20.53
CA LEU A 553 12.04 -17.85 19.31
C LEU A 553 12.65 -19.23 19.59
N LYS A 554 13.59 -19.34 20.54
CA LYS A 554 14.17 -20.62 20.96
C LYS A 554 13.11 -21.59 21.47
N ALA A 555 12.12 -21.09 22.20
CA ALA A 555 11.03 -21.90 22.74
C ALA A 555 10.01 -22.33 21.67
N THR A 556 9.87 -21.60 20.56
CA THR A 556 8.80 -21.80 19.57
C THR A 556 9.29 -22.28 18.23
N THR A 557 10.24 -21.57 17.63
CA THR A 557 10.63 -21.74 16.22
C THR A 557 12.03 -22.37 16.08
N GLY A 558 12.95 -22.05 16.97
CA GLY A 558 14.33 -22.54 16.93
C GLY A 558 15.34 -21.60 17.56
N ASN A 559 16.60 -22.02 17.62
CA ASN A 559 17.66 -21.25 18.26
C ASN A 559 18.22 -20.22 17.27
N PHE A 560 18.02 -18.93 17.56
CA PHE A 560 18.49 -17.81 16.76
C PHE A 560 19.55 -17.01 17.52
N GLU A 561 20.57 -16.56 16.79
CA GLU A 561 21.57 -15.63 17.29
C GLU A 561 21.29 -14.22 16.73
N PRO A 562 21.08 -13.22 17.60
CA PRO A 562 20.94 -11.85 17.18
C PRO A 562 22.31 -11.25 16.81
N VAL A 563 22.42 -10.69 15.62
CA VAL A 563 23.64 -10.04 15.11
C VAL A 563 23.39 -8.58 14.83
N TYR A 564 24.19 -7.69 15.41
CA TYR A 564 24.15 -6.27 15.14
C TYR A 564 24.77 -5.95 13.78
N THR A 565 24.01 -5.31 12.89
CA THR A 565 24.36 -5.18 11.46
C THR A 565 25.25 -3.99 11.13
N HIS A 566 25.37 -2.99 12.04
CA HIS A 566 26.12 -1.76 11.77
C HIS A 566 27.63 -1.89 12.08
N ARG A 567 28.12 -3.09 12.44
CA ARG A 567 29.54 -3.40 12.51
C ARG A 567 29.96 -4.17 11.24
N GLU A 568 31.25 -4.17 10.92
CA GLU A 568 31.78 -4.77 9.70
C GLU A 568 31.38 -6.27 9.56
N ASP A 569 31.55 -7.04 10.63
CA ASP A 569 31.16 -8.46 10.64
C ASP A 569 29.66 -8.64 10.40
N GLY A 570 28.83 -7.80 11.02
CA GLY A 570 27.39 -7.81 10.84
C GLY A 570 26.96 -7.44 9.40
N ARG A 571 27.65 -6.48 8.77
CA ARG A 571 27.43 -6.12 7.36
C ARG A 571 27.75 -7.26 6.41
N ARG A 572 28.82 -8.01 6.66
CA ARG A 572 29.16 -9.20 5.88
C ARG A 572 28.09 -10.30 6.05
N LEU A 573 27.57 -10.48 7.25
CA LEU A 573 26.54 -11.47 7.53
C LEU A 573 25.19 -11.08 6.93
N ILE A 574 24.80 -9.81 6.96
CA ILE A 574 23.55 -9.34 6.33
C ILE A 574 23.54 -9.64 4.82
N LEU A 575 24.67 -9.47 4.12
CA LEU A 575 24.79 -9.79 2.70
C LEU A 575 24.57 -11.29 2.43
N LYS A 576 25.11 -12.16 3.29
CA LYS A 576 24.89 -13.62 3.19
C LYS A 576 23.44 -13.99 3.47
N CYS A 577 22.81 -13.36 4.46
CA CYS A 577 21.38 -13.56 4.77
C CYS A 577 20.49 -13.08 3.61
N ARG A 578 20.72 -11.90 3.05
CA ARG A 578 20.01 -11.41 1.87
C ARG A 578 20.05 -12.37 0.70
N LYS A 579 21.21 -13.00 0.47
CA LYS A 579 21.41 -13.94 -0.64
C LYS A 579 20.68 -15.27 -0.42
N ARG A 580 20.55 -15.73 0.81
CA ARG A 580 20.16 -17.11 1.14
C ARG A 580 18.84 -17.21 1.89
N SER A 581 18.36 -16.14 2.51
CA SER A 581 17.09 -16.19 3.24
C SER A 581 15.95 -16.56 2.31
N TYR A 582 15.12 -17.51 2.74
CA TYR A 582 13.95 -17.94 1.99
C TYR A 582 12.95 -16.80 1.77
N ILE A 583 12.93 -15.79 2.65
CA ILE A 583 12.09 -14.58 2.53
C ILE A 583 12.47 -13.74 1.32
N THR A 584 13.75 -13.70 0.94
CA THR A 584 14.22 -12.95 -0.23
C THR A 584 13.61 -13.47 -1.54
N PHE A 585 13.11 -14.70 -1.56
CA PHE A 585 12.46 -15.29 -2.73
C PHE A 585 10.96 -14.96 -2.82
N ASN A 586 10.39 -14.39 -1.76
CA ASN A 586 8.97 -14.01 -1.68
C ASN A 586 8.81 -12.49 -1.79
N GLU A 587 9.17 -11.92 -2.95
CA GLU A 587 9.03 -10.48 -3.25
C GLU A 587 7.57 -10.00 -3.36
N LYS A 588 6.59 -10.91 -3.39
CA LYS A 588 5.19 -10.51 -3.30
C LYS A 588 4.91 -10.05 -1.87
N ALA A 589 4.92 -8.75 -1.75
CA ALA A 589 4.80 -7.99 -0.53
C ALA A 589 3.73 -8.55 0.40
N MET A 590 4.14 -8.81 1.62
CA MET A 590 3.22 -8.97 2.72
C MET A 590 2.52 -7.64 2.96
N GLY A 591 1.23 -7.60 2.69
CA GLY A 591 0.41 -6.42 2.88
C GLY A 591 -0.17 -6.41 4.30
N LYS A 592 -0.05 -5.27 4.99
CA LYS A 592 -0.83 -4.99 6.18
C LYS A 592 -2.20 -4.52 5.72
N LYS A 593 -3.24 -5.27 6.07
CA LYS A 593 -4.62 -4.91 5.74
C LYS A 593 -5.44 -4.76 7.01
N TYR A 594 -6.27 -3.74 7.02
CA TYR A 594 -7.35 -3.64 7.98
C TYR A 594 -8.53 -4.43 7.41
N LYS A 595 -8.94 -5.46 8.11
CA LYS A 595 -10.14 -6.21 7.79
C LYS A 595 -11.14 -6.05 8.92
N VAL A 596 -12.38 -5.88 8.56
CA VAL A 596 -13.48 -6.18 9.47
C VAL A 596 -13.56 -7.70 9.44
N SER A 597 -13.02 -8.35 10.47
CA SER A 597 -13.17 -9.78 10.58
C SER A 597 -14.65 -10.06 10.74
N HIS A 598 -15.21 -10.62 9.73
CA HIS A 598 -16.51 -11.13 9.71
C HIS A 598 -16.56 -12.44 10.39
N TRP A 599 -17.56 -12.58 11.10
CA TRP A 599 -18.36 -13.69 10.74
C TRP A 599 -17.75 -15.03 11.13
N ASP A 600 -17.59 -15.22 12.41
CA ASP A 600 -17.79 -16.55 13.01
C ASP A 600 -19.14 -16.57 13.71
#